data_accc5ec5ff7e4ab9bbbddfe56ff5dc24
#
_entry.id   accc5ec5ff7e4ab9bbbddfe56ff5dc24
#
_cell.length_a   1.000
_cell.length_b   1.000
_cell.length_c   1.000
_cell.angle_alpha   90.00
_cell.angle_beta   90.00
_cell.angle_gamma   90.00
#
_symmetry.space_group_name_H-M   'P 1'
#
loop_
_entity.id
_entity.type
_entity.pdbx_description
1 polymer ?
#
loop_
_entity_poly.entity_id
_entity_poly.type
_entity_poly.pdbx_seq_one_letter_code
_entity_poly.pdbx_strand_id
1 'polypeptide(L)'
;MNNVFNFRDQLISEYSSFSRSFTRIAAPDILAEVERQYADGRYWPEPLVQINPNYQRKGTVQQLVAEGVLHRSCAELFQVGKSEGLSLPLHLYAHQQQALAKGQAKKSYVVTTGTGSGKSLSFFIPVIDRILKAKDQDKTARTRAIVIYPMNALANSQLEELDKFLYGYSVGQQPFTVARYTGQESPSEREAIANNPPDILLTNFMMLELILTRFEEVDRRVVDHCHALEFLILDELHTYRGRQGADVALLVRRLRERLQAAELVCIGTSATMSSNGNMADRNKTVAEVASRLFGVRISEHDIIGETLERVTDPLKDVSAVKANLATAVARSQYAWSDFDAFQKDSLAIWVELNLGIDLPENEPPRRAKPMTIQAASEKLAQDAGCDVEQARKSLQLFLVAAHDIKTAQGRPPFAFKLHQFISGPGKVLTTLESQGVRHLTLDAQRFAPGRQHEKVQLYPVHFCRDCGQEYLPVWQSTREPTTYTPREIDDITADDNQDVHYGFLCPENANLSYKGALEDLPETWLDLTRDQPKVKQNYKK
;
A
#
# COMPACT_ATOMS: atom_id res chain seq x y z
N MET A 1 -23.79 -16.54 11.43
CA MET A 1 -22.84 -15.50 11.86
C MET A 1 -22.23 -14.86 10.62
N ASN A 2 -22.32 -13.54 10.51
CA ASN A 2 -21.57 -12.82 9.48
C ASN A 2 -20.09 -12.85 9.85
N ASN A 3 -19.31 -13.64 9.15
CA ASN A 3 -17.85 -13.67 9.29
C ASN A 3 -17.19 -12.92 8.12
N VAL A 4 -15.89 -12.70 8.17
CA VAL A 4 -15.14 -11.96 7.16
C VAL A 4 -15.24 -12.58 5.76
N PHE A 5 -15.39 -13.90 5.65
CA PHE A 5 -15.51 -14.59 4.37
C PHE A 5 -16.88 -14.33 3.74
N ASN A 6 -17.96 -14.47 4.50
CA ASN A 6 -19.32 -14.15 4.03
C ASN A 6 -19.47 -12.67 3.67
N PHE A 7 -18.88 -11.78 4.49
CA PHE A 7 -18.85 -10.33 4.20
C PHE A 7 -18.13 -10.04 2.88
N ARG A 8 -16.99 -10.69 2.65
CA ARG A 8 -16.25 -10.56 1.38
C ARG A 8 -17.11 -11.01 0.19
N ASP A 9 -17.76 -12.15 0.29
CA ASP A 9 -18.56 -12.70 -0.81
C ASP A 9 -19.76 -11.79 -1.13
N GLN A 10 -20.41 -11.25 -0.11
CA GLN A 10 -21.46 -10.26 -0.28
C GLN A 10 -20.92 -8.97 -0.94
N LEU A 11 -19.78 -8.44 -0.45
CA LEU A 11 -19.16 -7.24 -1.00
C LEU A 11 -18.84 -7.38 -2.49
N ILE A 12 -18.26 -8.52 -2.89
CA ILE A 12 -17.91 -8.77 -4.31
C ILE A 12 -19.18 -8.92 -5.15
N SER A 13 -20.22 -9.59 -4.65
CA SER A 13 -21.49 -9.72 -5.35
C SER A 13 -22.16 -8.36 -5.58
N GLU A 14 -22.21 -7.51 -4.55
CA GLU A 14 -22.78 -6.17 -4.63
C GLU A 14 -21.95 -5.27 -5.57
N TYR A 15 -20.61 -5.31 -5.46
CA TYR A 15 -19.72 -4.55 -6.32
C TYR A 15 -19.81 -5.00 -7.79
N SER A 16 -19.91 -6.31 -8.05
CA SER A 16 -20.14 -6.85 -9.37
C SER A 16 -21.43 -6.32 -9.99
N SER A 17 -22.54 -6.37 -9.23
CA SER A 17 -23.82 -5.84 -9.66
C SER A 17 -23.77 -4.34 -9.94
N PHE A 18 -23.12 -3.58 -9.05
CA PHE A 18 -22.92 -2.14 -9.21
C PHE A 18 -22.09 -1.83 -10.46
N SER A 19 -20.93 -2.47 -10.65
CA SER A 19 -20.05 -2.22 -11.79
C SER A 19 -20.73 -2.48 -13.13
N ARG A 20 -21.59 -3.49 -13.20
CA ARG A 20 -22.34 -3.86 -14.41
C ARG A 20 -23.53 -2.94 -14.69
N SER A 21 -24.04 -2.24 -13.66
CA SER A 21 -25.22 -1.38 -13.82
C SER A 21 -24.99 -0.15 -14.68
N PHE A 22 -23.73 0.28 -14.83
CA PHE A 22 -23.38 1.49 -15.58
C PHE A 22 -23.25 1.32 -17.09
N THR A 23 -23.13 0.08 -17.58
CA THR A 23 -22.82 -0.17 -18.99
C THR A 23 -23.71 -1.27 -19.54
N ARG A 24 -24.57 -0.89 -20.46
CA ARG A 24 -25.27 -1.84 -21.31
C ARG A 24 -24.39 -2.17 -22.51
N ILE A 25 -24.31 -3.43 -22.89
CA ILE A 25 -23.54 -3.90 -24.05
C ILE A 25 -24.50 -4.61 -24.99
N ALA A 26 -24.74 -4.04 -26.18
CA ALA A 26 -25.63 -4.62 -27.16
C ALA A 26 -24.93 -5.64 -28.08
N ALA A 27 -23.60 -5.52 -28.25
CA ALA A 27 -22.81 -6.43 -29.07
C ALA A 27 -22.61 -7.80 -28.36
N PRO A 28 -23.13 -8.92 -28.89
CA PRO A 28 -23.12 -10.21 -28.18
C PRO A 28 -21.72 -10.77 -27.93
N ASP A 29 -20.79 -10.58 -28.88
CA ASP A 29 -19.41 -11.05 -28.79
C ASP A 29 -18.63 -10.29 -27.73
N ILE A 30 -18.79 -8.97 -27.62
CA ILE A 30 -18.20 -8.17 -26.54
C ILE A 30 -18.81 -8.56 -25.20
N LEU A 31 -20.13 -8.70 -25.13
CA LEU A 31 -20.81 -9.12 -23.91
C LEU A 31 -20.28 -10.48 -23.41
N ALA A 32 -20.18 -11.46 -24.31
CA ALA A 32 -19.65 -12.78 -23.98
C ALA A 32 -18.21 -12.74 -23.47
N GLU A 33 -17.35 -11.94 -24.10
CA GLU A 33 -15.96 -11.75 -23.68
C GLU A 33 -15.87 -11.06 -22.31
N VAL A 34 -16.65 -10.01 -22.09
CA VAL A 34 -16.71 -9.30 -20.80
C VAL A 34 -17.20 -10.23 -19.69
N GLU A 35 -18.29 -11.00 -19.93
CA GLU A 35 -18.80 -11.97 -18.97
C GLU A 35 -17.79 -13.07 -18.64
N ARG A 36 -17.05 -13.54 -19.65
CA ARG A 36 -15.96 -14.50 -19.44
C ARG A 36 -14.87 -13.93 -18.53
N GLN A 37 -14.43 -12.68 -18.74
CA GLN A 37 -13.42 -12.01 -17.92
C GLN A 37 -13.90 -11.80 -16.47
N TYR A 38 -15.18 -11.54 -16.26
CA TYR A 38 -15.78 -11.50 -14.93
C TYR A 38 -15.77 -12.87 -14.26
N ALA A 39 -16.15 -13.92 -14.99
CA ALA A 39 -16.17 -15.29 -14.49
C ALA A 39 -14.77 -15.79 -14.14
N ASP A 40 -13.76 -15.44 -14.93
CA ASP A 40 -12.35 -15.78 -14.70
C ASP A 40 -11.72 -15.01 -13.52
N GLY A 41 -12.47 -14.15 -12.82
CA GLY A 41 -11.99 -13.41 -11.65
C GLY A 41 -10.97 -12.31 -11.96
N ARG A 42 -10.90 -11.83 -13.20
CA ARG A 42 -9.91 -10.82 -13.63
C ARG A 42 -9.96 -9.53 -12.79
N TYR A 43 -11.14 -9.10 -12.40
CA TYR A 43 -11.35 -7.84 -11.68
C TYR A 43 -11.31 -7.99 -10.16
N TRP A 44 -11.60 -9.17 -9.67
CA TRP A 44 -11.54 -9.54 -8.25
C TRP A 44 -11.05 -10.99 -8.12
N PRO A 45 -9.73 -11.18 -8.26
CA PRO A 45 -9.13 -12.49 -8.08
C PRO A 45 -9.43 -13.05 -6.69
N GLU A 46 -9.22 -14.34 -6.55
CA GLU A 46 -9.40 -15.02 -5.27
C GLU A 46 -8.60 -14.32 -4.15
N PRO A 47 -9.17 -14.12 -2.96
CA PRO A 47 -8.50 -13.42 -1.88
C PRO A 47 -7.30 -14.20 -1.36
N LEU A 48 -6.26 -13.47 -0.97
CA LEU A 48 -5.12 -14.04 -0.30
C LEU A 48 -5.30 -14.00 1.21
N VAL A 49 -5.03 -15.12 1.87
CA VAL A 49 -4.95 -15.21 3.33
C VAL A 49 -3.51 -15.03 3.76
N GLN A 50 -3.32 -14.20 4.76
CA GLN A 50 -2.05 -14.00 5.44
C GLN A 50 -2.27 -14.00 6.94
N ILE A 51 -1.44 -14.73 7.66
CA ILE A 51 -1.34 -14.62 9.11
C ILE A 51 -0.16 -13.72 9.44
N ASN A 52 -0.39 -12.71 10.26
CA ASN A 52 0.69 -11.92 10.82
C ASN A 52 1.29 -12.69 12.01
N PRO A 53 2.54 -13.14 11.89
CA PRO A 53 3.21 -13.79 13.01
C PRO A 53 3.49 -12.80 14.14
N ASN A 54 3.66 -13.30 15.35
CA ASN A 54 4.06 -12.49 16.47
C ASN A 54 5.52 -12.08 16.37
N TYR A 55 5.82 -10.89 16.90
CA TYR A 55 7.19 -10.39 17.03
C TYR A 55 7.74 -10.71 18.40
N GLN A 56 9.00 -11.13 18.44
CA GLN A 56 9.72 -11.40 19.67
C GLN A 56 9.76 -10.14 20.55
N ARG A 57 9.24 -10.24 21.77
CA ARG A 57 9.26 -9.16 22.76
C ARG A 57 10.54 -9.18 23.57
N LYS A 58 11.02 -7.96 23.93
CA LYS A 58 12.23 -7.76 24.73
C LYS A 58 11.96 -6.67 25.76
N GLY A 59 11.58 -6.88 26.93
CA GLY A 59 11.44 -5.88 27.97
C GLY A 59 10.50 -4.71 27.67
N THR A 60 10.44 -3.77 28.56
CA THR A 60 9.62 -2.55 28.47
C THR A 60 10.47 -1.29 28.46
N VAL A 61 9.90 -0.17 27.99
CA VAL A 61 10.55 1.15 28.08
C VAL A 61 10.89 1.48 29.54
N GLN A 62 10.00 1.16 30.49
CA GLN A 62 10.21 1.42 31.91
C GLN A 62 11.42 0.65 32.46
N GLN A 63 11.63 -0.60 32.04
CA GLN A 63 12.83 -1.37 32.40
C GLN A 63 14.10 -0.71 31.87
N LEU A 64 14.11 -0.28 30.60
CA LEU A 64 15.26 0.40 30.00
C LEU A 64 15.56 1.76 30.68
N VAL A 65 14.54 2.44 31.17
CA VAL A 65 14.73 3.66 31.98
C VAL A 65 15.34 3.31 33.34
N ALA A 66 14.85 2.25 34.03
CA ALA A 66 15.40 1.82 35.29
C ALA A 66 16.88 1.37 35.19
N GLU A 67 17.25 0.79 34.06
CA GLU A 67 18.63 0.41 33.72
C GLU A 67 19.51 1.60 33.28
N GLY A 68 18.96 2.82 33.17
CA GLY A 68 19.69 4.01 32.74
C GLY A 68 19.97 4.05 31.22
N VAL A 69 19.38 3.17 30.44
CA VAL A 69 19.53 3.12 28.98
C VAL A 69 18.78 4.28 28.33
N LEU A 70 17.55 4.53 28.78
CA LEU A 70 16.69 5.61 28.29
C LEU A 70 16.59 6.76 29.30
N HIS A 71 16.32 7.95 28.80
CA HIS A 71 16.04 9.12 29.62
C HIS A 71 14.82 8.88 30.54
N ARG A 72 14.88 9.40 31.77
CA ARG A 72 13.82 9.20 32.79
C ARG A 72 12.40 9.53 32.32
N SER A 73 12.24 10.59 31.54
CA SER A 73 10.93 11.00 31.01
C SER A 73 10.33 10.00 30.01
N CYS A 74 11.12 9.10 29.42
CA CYS A 74 10.62 8.09 28.52
C CYS A 74 9.65 7.11 29.20
N ALA A 75 9.81 6.87 30.50
CA ALA A 75 8.94 5.95 31.27
C ALA A 75 7.48 6.43 31.34
N GLU A 76 7.29 7.72 31.48
CA GLU A 76 5.96 8.34 31.48
C GLU A 76 5.45 8.60 30.05
N LEU A 77 6.36 9.01 29.15
CA LEU A 77 6.04 9.36 27.78
C LEU A 77 5.53 8.15 27.00
N PHE A 78 6.27 7.04 27.02
CA PHE A 78 5.95 5.83 26.24
C PHE A 78 5.09 4.85 27.04
N GLN A 79 3.81 5.22 27.21
CA GLN A 79 2.78 4.37 27.79
C GLN A 79 1.65 4.16 26.78
N VAL A 80 0.95 3.03 26.90
CA VAL A 80 -0.19 2.66 26.04
C VAL A 80 -1.50 2.91 26.78
N GLY A 81 -2.52 3.37 26.06
CA GLY A 81 -3.87 3.58 26.62
C GLY A 81 -4.02 4.82 27.50
N LYS A 82 -3.14 5.80 27.40
CA LYS A 82 -3.24 7.05 28.17
C LYS A 82 -4.57 7.78 27.98
N SER A 83 -5.07 7.86 26.74
CA SER A 83 -6.36 8.47 26.42
C SER A 83 -7.55 7.70 26.99
N GLU A 84 -7.35 6.44 27.34
CA GLU A 84 -8.35 5.53 27.94
C GLU A 84 -8.19 5.44 29.45
N GLY A 85 -7.24 6.18 30.04
CA GLY A 85 -6.93 6.15 31.48
C GLY A 85 -6.15 4.91 31.94
N LEU A 86 -5.56 4.11 31.02
CA LEU A 86 -4.88 2.84 31.37
C LEU A 86 -3.41 3.07 31.59
N SER A 87 -2.62 3.83 31.20
CA SER A 87 -1.17 4.03 31.45
C SER A 87 -0.35 2.73 31.55
N LEU A 88 -0.49 1.85 30.55
CA LEU A 88 0.22 0.56 30.54
C LEU A 88 1.65 0.69 30.00
N PRO A 89 2.62 -0.09 30.53
CA PRO A 89 3.99 -0.11 30.01
C PRO A 89 4.05 -0.48 28.53
N LEU A 90 4.85 0.28 27.76
CA LEU A 90 5.11 -0.05 26.34
C LEU A 90 6.16 -1.17 26.27
N HIS A 91 5.76 -2.33 25.75
CA HIS A 91 6.68 -3.42 25.43
C HIS A 91 7.36 -3.20 24.09
N LEU A 92 8.68 -3.36 24.05
CA LEU A 92 9.46 -3.26 22.83
C LEU A 92 9.64 -4.62 22.16
N TYR A 93 9.65 -4.61 20.85
CA TYR A 93 10.09 -5.76 20.04
C TYR A 93 11.61 -5.79 19.91
N ALA A 94 12.17 -6.96 19.65
CA ALA A 94 13.61 -7.14 19.52
C ALA A 94 14.24 -6.21 18.46
N HIS A 95 13.59 -6.01 17.31
CA HIS A 95 14.07 -5.08 16.27
C HIS A 95 14.05 -3.61 16.74
N GLN A 96 13.11 -3.21 17.61
CA GLN A 96 13.06 -1.86 18.18
C GLN A 96 14.20 -1.63 19.17
N GLN A 97 14.57 -2.63 19.97
CA GLN A 97 15.75 -2.53 20.85
C GLN A 97 17.06 -2.50 20.05
N GLN A 98 17.16 -3.28 18.96
CA GLN A 98 18.32 -3.20 18.08
C GLN A 98 18.44 -1.81 17.45
N ALA A 99 17.34 -1.22 17.02
CA ALA A 99 17.30 0.14 16.47
C ALA A 99 17.71 1.18 17.53
N LEU A 100 17.24 1.05 18.78
CA LEU A 100 17.65 1.91 19.88
C LEU A 100 19.17 1.86 20.11
N ALA A 101 19.75 0.67 20.17
CA ALA A 101 21.21 0.50 20.34
C ALA A 101 22.01 1.15 19.21
N LYS A 102 21.55 1.04 17.96
CA LYS A 102 22.18 1.73 16.81
C LYS A 102 22.06 3.24 16.90
N GLY A 103 20.87 3.76 17.21
CA GLY A 103 20.64 5.20 17.38
C GLY A 103 21.51 5.81 18.48
N GLN A 104 21.62 5.13 19.62
CA GLN A 104 22.49 5.57 20.73
C GLN A 104 23.98 5.53 20.37
N ALA A 105 24.39 4.56 19.55
CA ALA A 105 25.75 4.48 19.02
C ALA A 105 26.03 5.47 17.88
N LYS A 106 25.07 6.36 17.53
CA LYS A 106 25.13 7.31 16.40
C LYS A 106 25.40 6.61 15.06
N LYS A 107 24.94 5.39 14.89
CA LYS A 107 25.08 4.64 13.63
C LYS A 107 23.83 4.78 12.79
N SER A 108 24.01 5.04 11.50
CA SER A 108 22.91 4.99 10.53
C SER A 108 22.46 3.54 10.30
N TYR A 109 21.16 3.32 10.10
CA TYR A 109 20.59 1.97 9.93
C TYR A 109 19.29 1.99 9.12
N VAL A 110 18.86 0.81 8.71
CA VAL A 110 17.57 0.62 8.02
C VAL A 110 16.74 -0.46 8.72
N VAL A 111 15.47 -0.21 8.93
CA VAL A 111 14.50 -1.16 9.50
C VAL A 111 13.64 -1.75 8.39
N THR A 112 13.75 -3.06 8.16
CA THR A 112 13.02 -3.79 7.10
C THR A 112 12.05 -4.80 7.71
N THR A 113 10.99 -4.29 8.33
CA THR A 113 9.99 -5.13 8.96
C THR A 113 8.62 -4.97 8.30
N GLY A 114 7.75 -5.95 8.41
CA GLY A 114 6.41 -5.91 7.82
C GLY A 114 5.51 -4.83 8.43
N THR A 115 4.35 -4.61 7.82
CA THR A 115 3.33 -3.69 8.34
C THR A 115 2.81 -4.16 9.70
N GLY A 116 2.56 -3.22 10.62
CA GLY A 116 2.08 -3.52 11.99
C GLY A 116 3.17 -3.96 12.96
N SER A 117 4.46 -3.89 12.58
CA SER A 117 5.61 -4.19 13.46
C SER A 117 5.99 -3.05 14.39
N GLY A 118 5.33 -1.90 14.32
CA GLY A 118 5.74 -0.71 15.06
C GLY A 118 7.06 -0.11 14.56
N LYS A 119 7.30 -0.10 13.23
CA LYS A 119 8.49 0.49 12.60
C LYS A 119 8.78 1.90 13.08
N SER A 120 7.74 2.73 13.21
CA SER A 120 7.89 4.13 13.63
C SER A 120 8.56 4.24 15.01
N LEU A 121 8.26 3.36 15.94
CA LEU A 121 8.92 3.34 17.26
C LEU A 121 10.41 3.01 17.18
N SER A 122 10.84 2.29 16.14
CA SER A 122 12.26 1.98 15.92
C SER A 122 13.12 3.21 15.65
N PHE A 123 12.53 4.33 15.22
CA PHE A 123 13.25 5.60 15.08
C PHE A 123 12.77 6.67 16.06
N PHE A 124 11.48 6.72 16.42
CA PHE A 124 11.04 7.74 17.36
C PHE A 124 11.61 7.57 18.76
N ILE A 125 11.74 6.33 19.26
CA ILE A 125 12.29 6.11 20.62
C ILE A 125 13.73 6.61 20.72
N PRO A 126 14.69 6.20 19.87
CA PRO A 126 16.06 6.70 19.95
C PRO A 126 16.18 8.21 19.67
N VAL A 127 15.35 8.77 18.78
CA VAL A 127 15.33 10.20 18.47
C VAL A 127 14.83 11.00 19.67
N ILE A 128 13.71 10.61 20.27
CA ILE A 128 13.12 11.31 21.41
C ILE A 128 14.02 11.16 22.65
N ASP A 129 14.59 9.98 22.92
CA ASP A 129 15.58 9.77 23.98
C ASP A 129 16.76 10.74 23.85
N ARG A 130 17.29 10.87 22.64
CA ARG A 130 18.41 11.80 22.35
C ARG A 130 18.00 13.26 22.53
N ILE A 131 16.80 13.66 22.07
CA ILE A 131 16.26 15.00 22.26
C ILE A 131 16.15 15.33 23.76
N LEU A 132 15.60 14.44 24.56
CA LEU A 132 15.44 14.64 25.99
C LEU A 132 16.77 14.78 26.70
N LYS A 133 17.73 13.89 26.41
CA LYS A 133 19.11 13.98 26.94
C LYS A 133 19.82 15.26 26.52
N ALA A 134 19.60 15.73 25.30
CA ALA A 134 20.16 16.99 24.82
C ALA A 134 19.55 18.21 25.54
N LYS A 135 18.24 18.21 25.78
CA LYS A 135 17.53 19.29 26.48
C LYS A 135 17.91 19.42 27.96
N ASP A 136 18.39 18.36 28.60
CA ASP A 136 18.94 18.45 29.96
C ASP A 136 20.23 19.29 29.99
N GLN A 137 20.98 19.34 28.88
CA GLN A 137 22.23 20.07 28.77
C GLN A 137 22.05 21.45 28.13
N ASP A 138 21.22 21.54 27.09
CA ASP A 138 20.96 22.74 26.32
C ASP A 138 19.50 22.86 25.96
N LYS A 139 18.82 23.86 26.53
CA LYS A 139 17.40 24.16 26.31
C LYS A 139 17.11 24.99 25.07
N THR A 140 18.11 25.33 24.28
CA THR A 140 17.94 26.10 23.05
C THR A 140 16.98 25.36 22.11
N ALA A 141 15.90 26.04 21.74
CA ALA A 141 14.90 25.51 20.82
C ALA A 141 15.49 25.40 19.41
N ARG A 142 15.54 24.19 18.88
CA ARG A 142 15.97 23.90 17.52
C ARG A 142 15.43 22.57 17.03
N THR A 143 15.37 22.38 15.73
CA THR A 143 14.98 21.10 15.13
C THR A 143 16.17 20.15 15.10
N ARG A 144 16.06 19.01 15.76
CA ARG A 144 17.10 17.97 15.85
C ARG A 144 16.85 16.79 14.93
N ALA A 145 15.61 16.60 14.49
CA ALA A 145 15.24 15.50 13.62
C ALA A 145 14.29 15.96 12.50
N ILE A 146 14.53 15.47 11.29
CA ILE A 146 13.61 15.62 10.15
C ILE A 146 13.17 14.24 9.71
N VAL A 147 11.86 14.04 9.56
CA VAL A 147 11.27 12.80 9.03
C VAL A 147 10.62 13.10 7.68
N ILE A 148 11.06 12.40 6.65
CA ILE A 148 10.54 12.54 5.29
C ILE A 148 9.61 11.37 4.98
N TYR A 149 8.36 11.70 4.68
CA TYR A 149 7.35 10.75 4.24
C TYR A 149 7.10 10.87 2.73
N PRO A 150 6.80 9.75 2.04
CA PRO A 150 6.47 9.80 0.62
C PRO A 150 5.14 10.50 0.31
N MET A 151 4.23 10.57 1.29
CA MET A 151 2.90 11.18 1.16
C MET A 151 2.52 11.96 2.41
N ASN A 152 1.81 13.08 2.25
CA ASN A 152 1.34 13.92 3.35
C ASN A 152 0.41 13.17 4.33
N ALA A 153 -0.41 12.24 3.83
CA ALA A 153 -1.30 11.43 4.66
C ALA A 153 -0.54 10.62 5.73
N LEU A 154 0.67 10.12 5.40
CA LEU A 154 1.51 9.42 6.36
C LEU A 154 2.06 10.36 7.43
N ALA A 155 2.50 11.57 7.05
CA ALA A 155 2.94 12.58 8.01
C ALA A 155 1.81 12.95 9.00
N ASN A 156 0.56 13.09 8.51
CA ASN A 156 -0.61 13.37 9.33
C ASN A 156 -0.87 12.24 10.34
N SER A 157 -0.93 10.99 9.85
CA SER A 157 -1.15 9.82 10.70
C SER A 157 -0.05 9.64 11.76
N GLN A 158 1.20 9.94 11.43
CA GLN A 158 2.31 9.85 12.39
C GLN A 158 2.29 10.96 13.43
N LEU A 159 1.83 12.15 13.07
CA LEU A 159 1.60 13.22 14.04
C LEU A 159 0.54 12.78 15.07
N GLU A 160 -0.60 12.25 14.63
CA GLU A 160 -1.64 11.71 15.50
C GLU A 160 -1.13 10.58 16.42
N GLU A 161 -0.24 9.72 15.92
CA GLU A 161 0.38 8.66 16.74
C GLU A 161 1.32 9.23 17.82
N LEU A 162 2.08 10.29 17.51
CA LEU A 162 2.93 10.97 18.50
C LEU A 162 2.10 11.72 19.54
N ASP A 163 0.99 12.32 19.16
CA ASP A 163 0.08 13.02 20.07
C ASP A 163 -0.51 12.10 21.14
N LYS A 164 -0.69 10.80 20.84
CA LYS A 164 -1.10 9.81 21.86
C LYS A 164 -0.08 9.68 22.99
N PHE A 165 1.22 9.80 22.70
CA PHE A 165 2.26 9.79 23.74
C PHE A 165 2.35 11.11 24.49
N LEU A 166 1.96 12.22 23.85
CA LEU A 166 1.90 13.55 24.47
C LEU A 166 0.60 13.82 25.22
N TYR A 167 -0.34 12.87 25.20
CA TYR A 167 -1.60 13.01 25.93
C TYR A 167 -1.35 13.21 27.42
N GLY A 168 -2.04 14.20 28.02
CA GLY A 168 -1.91 14.58 29.42
C GLY A 168 -0.90 15.71 29.69
N TYR A 169 -0.08 16.09 28.70
CA TYR A 169 0.78 17.28 28.83
C TYR A 169 0.07 18.54 28.34
N SER A 170 0.17 19.62 29.10
CA SER A 170 -0.32 20.93 28.65
C SER A 170 0.57 21.50 27.54
N VAL A 171 -0.02 22.34 26.68
CA VAL A 171 0.73 23.08 25.65
C VAL A 171 1.87 23.89 26.31
N GLY A 172 3.07 23.74 25.81
CA GLY A 172 4.28 24.39 26.35
C GLY A 172 4.96 23.63 27.51
N GLN A 173 4.34 22.55 28.02
CA GLN A 173 4.95 21.66 29.04
C GLN A 173 5.33 20.28 28.49
N GLN A 174 5.17 20.10 27.17
CA GLN A 174 5.52 18.88 26.48
C GLN A 174 7.04 18.64 26.55
N PRO A 175 7.49 17.40 26.85
CA PRO A 175 8.92 17.08 26.97
C PRO A 175 9.67 17.21 25.64
N PHE A 176 8.97 17.01 24.52
CA PHE A 176 9.45 17.32 23.16
C PHE A 176 8.32 17.90 22.33
N THR A 177 8.66 18.56 21.24
CA THR A 177 7.73 19.19 20.30
C THR A 177 7.85 18.59 18.92
N VAL A 178 6.74 18.46 18.22
CA VAL A 178 6.67 17.96 16.85
C VAL A 178 5.76 18.87 16.03
N ALA A 179 6.14 19.15 14.80
CA ALA A 179 5.31 19.87 13.86
C ALA A 179 5.41 19.27 12.45
N ARG A 180 4.38 19.46 11.69
CA ARG A 180 4.30 19.12 10.28
C ARG A 180 4.63 20.33 9.42
N TYR A 181 5.40 20.16 8.35
CA TYR A 181 5.72 21.17 7.36
C TYR A 181 5.70 20.55 5.97
N THR A 182 4.52 20.40 5.39
CA THR A 182 4.25 19.60 4.19
C THR A 182 3.72 20.42 3.00
N GLY A 183 3.50 21.72 3.22
CA GLY A 183 2.85 22.63 2.27
C GLY A 183 1.32 22.71 2.40
N GLN A 184 0.75 22.00 3.38
CA GLN A 184 -0.68 22.08 3.72
C GLN A 184 -0.95 23.10 4.84
N GLU A 185 0.09 23.58 5.47
CA GLU A 185 0.05 24.51 6.60
C GLU A 185 -0.33 25.93 6.11
N SER A 186 -1.22 26.59 6.85
CA SER A 186 -1.56 27.99 6.64
C SER A 186 -0.36 28.91 6.87
N PRO A 187 -0.37 30.15 6.33
CA PRO A 187 0.70 31.12 6.60
C PRO A 187 0.96 31.35 8.09
N SER A 188 -0.09 31.38 8.92
CA SER A 188 0.01 31.55 10.38
C SER A 188 0.66 30.35 11.07
N GLU A 189 0.38 29.14 10.64
CA GLU A 189 1.01 27.93 11.17
C GLU A 189 2.50 27.86 10.77
N ARG A 190 2.84 28.21 9.53
CA ARG A 190 4.22 28.29 9.06
C ARG A 190 5.03 29.32 9.87
N GLU A 191 4.45 30.47 10.12
CA GLU A 191 5.06 31.53 10.94
C GLU A 191 5.24 31.07 12.40
N ALA A 192 4.27 30.34 12.97
CA ALA A 192 4.38 29.77 14.31
C ALA A 192 5.53 28.77 14.42
N ILE A 193 5.71 27.90 13.40
CA ILE A 193 6.82 26.94 13.32
C ILE A 193 8.16 27.67 13.19
N ALA A 194 8.25 28.72 12.38
CA ALA A 194 9.45 29.52 12.22
C ALA A 194 9.85 30.29 13.50
N ASN A 195 8.88 30.68 14.31
CA ASN A 195 9.14 31.38 15.59
C ASN A 195 9.42 30.41 16.75
N ASN A 196 8.82 29.22 16.73
CA ASN A 196 8.96 28.20 17.76
C ASN A 196 9.33 26.86 17.10
N PRO A 197 10.63 26.64 16.77
CA PRO A 197 11.07 25.46 16.05
C PRO A 197 10.75 24.18 16.83
N PRO A 198 10.12 23.18 16.19
CA PRO A 198 9.87 21.89 16.81
C PRO A 198 11.17 21.09 16.93
N ASP A 199 11.25 20.19 17.92
CA ASP A 199 12.35 19.24 18.03
C ASP A 199 12.38 18.25 16.85
N ILE A 200 11.19 17.86 16.36
CA ILE A 200 11.00 16.94 15.24
C ILE A 200 10.14 17.62 14.17
N LEU A 201 10.63 17.67 12.94
CA LEU A 201 9.90 18.20 11.79
C LEU A 201 9.46 17.05 10.87
N LEU A 202 8.15 16.90 10.65
CA LEU A 202 7.58 15.93 9.72
C LEU A 202 7.32 16.62 8.37
N THR A 203 7.87 16.08 7.29
CA THR A 203 7.76 16.72 5.96
C THR A 203 7.68 15.68 4.84
N ASN A 204 7.61 16.15 3.60
CA ASN A 204 7.79 15.35 2.40
C ASN A 204 9.04 15.84 1.63
N PHE A 205 9.52 15.02 0.70
CA PHE A 205 10.77 15.36 0.00
C PHE A 205 10.66 16.63 -0.86
N MET A 206 9.48 16.88 -1.47
CA MET A 206 9.24 18.08 -2.29
C MET A 206 9.26 19.35 -1.44
N MET A 207 8.63 19.31 -0.28
CA MET A 207 8.61 20.46 0.62
C MET A 207 10.00 20.73 1.18
N LEU A 208 10.76 19.68 1.54
CA LEU A 208 12.15 19.86 2.00
C LEU A 208 13.05 20.45 0.90
N GLU A 209 12.90 20.01 -0.35
CA GLU A 209 13.60 20.62 -1.50
C GLU A 209 13.26 22.10 -1.63
N LEU A 210 11.98 22.44 -1.50
CA LEU A 210 11.51 23.82 -1.61
C LEU A 210 12.10 24.72 -0.52
N ILE A 211 12.04 24.34 0.76
CA ILE A 211 12.53 25.17 1.86
C ILE A 211 14.05 25.34 1.84
N LEU A 212 14.79 24.38 1.28
CA LEU A 212 16.24 24.50 1.11
C LEU A 212 16.65 25.41 -0.06
N THR A 213 15.74 25.69 -1.00
CA THR A 213 16.04 26.46 -2.23
C THR A 213 15.32 27.80 -2.31
N ARG A 214 14.20 27.98 -1.60
CA ARG A 214 13.44 29.23 -1.59
C ARG A 214 14.13 30.33 -0.78
N PHE A 215 13.82 31.57 -1.15
CA PHE A 215 14.33 32.76 -0.44
C PHE A 215 13.26 33.39 0.49
N GLU A 216 12.13 32.74 0.69
CA GLU A 216 11.10 33.19 1.62
C GLU A 216 11.67 33.24 3.05
N GLU A 217 11.46 34.33 3.76
CA GLU A 217 12.04 34.58 5.09
C GLU A 217 11.59 33.53 6.12
N VAL A 218 10.30 33.12 6.05
CA VAL A 218 9.74 32.09 6.93
C VAL A 218 10.46 30.75 6.73
N ASP A 219 10.62 30.32 5.47
CA ASP A 219 11.29 29.07 5.13
C ASP A 219 12.79 29.10 5.55
N ARG A 220 13.45 30.25 5.37
CA ARG A 220 14.86 30.42 5.81
C ARG A 220 15.01 30.25 7.31
N ARG A 221 14.12 30.86 8.13
CA ARG A 221 14.12 30.70 9.58
C ARG A 221 13.92 29.25 10.00
N VAL A 222 13.00 28.51 9.35
CA VAL A 222 12.81 27.08 9.60
C VAL A 222 14.09 26.30 9.31
N VAL A 223 14.76 26.58 8.20
CA VAL A 223 16.04 25.93 7.82
C VAL A 223 17.15 26.28 8.80
N ASP A 224 17.26 27.55 9.22
CA ASP A 224 18.30 28.01 10.16
C ASP A 224 18.17 27.29 11.52
N HIS A 225 16.95 26.99 11.96
CA HIS A 225 16.71 26.20 13.17
C HIS A 225 17.08 24.72 13.05
N CYS A 226 17.30 24.22 11.83
CA CYS A 226 17.76 22.84 11.57
C CYS A 226 19.30 22.72 11.53
N HIS A 227 20.06 23.79 11.82
CA HIS A 227 21.52 23.76 11.84
C HIS A 227 22.06 22.67 12.77
N ALA A 228 23.10 21.95 12.35
CA ALA A 228 23.66 20.79 13.04
C ALA A 228 22.60 19.71 13.34
N LEU A 229 21.76 19.39 12.34
CA LEU A 229 20.74 18.35 12.41
C LEU A 229 21.34 17.01 12.85
N GLU A 230 20.71 16.34 13.81
CA GLU A 230 21.21 15.09 14.38
C GLU A 230 20.65 13.85 13.68
N PHE A 231 19.39 13.91 13.23
CA PHE A 231 18.71 12.77 12.60
C PHE A 231 17.99 13.16 11.32
N LEU A 232 18.14 12.33 10.30
CA LEU A 232 17.33 12.35 9.09
C LEU A 232 16.68 10.98 8.89
N ILE A 233 15.38 10.94 8.87
CA ILE A 233 14.60 9.70 8.67
C ILE A 233 13.97 9.75 7.29
N LEU A 234 14.17 8.70 6.48
CA LEU A 234 13.47 8.45 5.23
C LEU A 234 12.51 7.27 5.44
N ASP A 235 11.23 7.56 5.52
CA ASP A 235 10.22 6.51 5.64
C ASP A 235 9.92 5.90 4.26
N GLU A 236 9.64 4.59 4.23
CA GLU A 236 9.31 3.81 3.04
C GLU A 236 10.36 3.94 1.90
N LEU A 237 11.62 3.63 2.20
CA LEU A 237 12.76 3.71 1.25
C LEU A 237 12.50 3.06 -0.11
N HIS A 238 11.66 2.03 -0.16
CA HIS A 238 11.33 1.33 -1.40
C HIS A 238 10.54 2.19 -2.40
N THR A 239 10.00 3.32 -1.97
CA THR A 239 9.31 4.28 -2.85
C THR A 239 10.28 5.15 -3.63
N TYR A 240 11.49 5.37 -3.12
CA TYR A 240 12.51 6.22 -3.74
C TYR A 240 13.35 5.43 -4.75
N ARG A 241 12.80 5.22 -5.96
CA ARG A 241 13.43 4.45 -7.05
C ARG A 241 13.65 5.31 -8.30
N GLY A 242 14.54 4.84 -9.17
CA GLY A 242 14.82 5.50 -10.45
C GLY A 242 15.22 6.98 -10.28
N ARG A 243 14.62 7.86 -11.07
CA ARG A 243 14.88 9.31 -11.05
C ARG A 243 14.61 9.93 -9.67
N GLN A 244 13.48 9.61 -9.06
CA GLN A 244 13.13 10.14 -7.73
C GLN A 244 14.15 9.72 -6.66
N GLY A 245 14.69 8.51 -6.73
CA GLY A 245 15.75 8.06 -5.82
C GLY A 245 17.04 8.87 -5.98
N ALA A 246 17.40 9.22 -7.21
CA ALA A 246 18.54 10.10 -7.48
C ALA A 246 18.33 11.52 -6.94
N ASP A 247 17.13 12.08 -7.14
CA ASP A 247 16.77 13.42 -6.64
C ASP A 247 16.83 13.46 -5.11
N VAL A 248 16.29 12.45 -4.41
CA VAL A 248 16.35 12.33 -2.94
C VAL A 248 17.79 12.16 -2.47
N ALA A 249 18.61 11.38 -3.17
CA ALA A 249 20.03 11.23 -2.81
C ALA A 249 20.81 12.55 -2.90
N LEU A 250 20.51 13.38 -3.89
CA LEU A 250 21.10 14.72 -4.03
C LEU A 250 20.57 15.67 -2.96
N LEU A 251 19.27 15.60 -2.66
CA LEU A 251 18.66 16.37 -1.58
C LEU A 251 19.34 16.09 -0.23
N VAL A 252 19.57 14.82 0.12
CA VAL A 252 20.25 14.46 1.38
C VAL A 252 21.67 15.04 1.47
N ARG A 253 22.42 15.05 0.37
CA ARG A 253 23.78 15.65 0.33
C ARG A 253 23.71 17.15 0.51
N ARG A 254 22.81 17.83 -0.20
CA ARG A 254 22.58 19.27 -0.08
C ARG A 254 22.13 19.65 1.33
N LEU A 255 21.22 18.88 1.92
CA LEU A 255 20.75 19.06 3.29
C LEU A 255 21.93 18.99 4.28
N ARG A 256 22.77 17.94 4.18
CA ARG A 256 23.90 17.74 5.07
C ARG A 256 24.88 18.93 5.02
N GLU A 257 25.17 19.40 3.83
CA GLU A 257 26.06 20.55 3.61
C GLU A 257 25.42 21.85 4.12
N ARG A 258 24.17 22.13 3.70
CA ARG A 258 23.44 23.35 4.06
C ARG A 258 23.26 23.51 5.58
N LEU A 259 22.95 22.40 6.26
CA LEU A 259 22.72 22.39 7.71
C LEU A 259 24.00 22.13 8.53
N GLN A 260 25.13 21.99 7.91
CA GLN A 260 26.40 21.64 8.56
C GLN A 260 26.29 20.39 9.47
N ALA A 261 25.53 19.39 9.01
CA ALA A 261 25.22 18.21 9.77
C ALA A 261 26.28 17.10 9.54
N ALA A 262 27.49 17.29 10.04
CA ALA A 262 28.62 16.37 9.84
C ALA A 262 28.34 14.98 10.46
N GLU A 263 27.72 14.94 11.64
CA GLU A 263 27.40 13.71 12.40
C GLU A 263 25.97 13.22 12.18
N LEU A 264 25.36 13.55 11.05
CA LEU A 264 23.98 13.20 10.73
C LEU A 264 23.76 11.68 10.73
N VAL A 265 22.92 11.20 11.61
CA VAL A 265 22.44 9.81 11.62
C VAL A 265 21.27 9.68 10.65
N CYS A 266 21.45 8.85 9.62
CA CYS A 266 20.40 8.57 8.65
C CYS A 266 19.69 7.26 9.00
N ILE A 267 18.37 7.31 9.12
CA ILE A 267 17.54 6.14 9.44
C ILE A 267 16.57 5.92 8.29
N GLY A 268 16.49 4.68 7.82
CA GLY A 268 15.52 4.28 6.80
C GLY A 268 14.52 3.29 7.34
N THR A 269 13.29 3.37 6.87
CA THR A 269 12.33 2.27 7.02
C THR A 269 11.94 1.73 5.66
N SER A 270 11.62 0.46 5.57
CA SER A 270 11.10 -0.12 4.34
C SER A 270 10.21 -1.31 4.66
N ALA A 271 9.18 -1.53 3.83
CA ALA A 271 8.66 -2.87 3.65
C ALA A 271 9.75 -3.72 2.96
N THR A 272 9.57 -5.02 2.87
CA THR A 272 10.53 -5.94 2.27
C THR A 272 10.91 -5.48 0.85
N MET A 273 12.14 -4.98 0.65
CA MET A 273 12.59 -4.42 -0.63
C MET A 273 12.93 -5.46 -1.69
N SER A 274 13.16 -6.70 -1.28
CA SER A 274 13.50 -7.81 -2.18
C SER A 274 12.77 -9.08 -1.74
N SER A 275 12.08 -9.72 -2.68
CA SER A 275 11.41 -11.01 -2.48
C SER A 275 12.29 -12.20 -2.92
N ASN A 276 13.38 -11.96 -3.65
CA ASN A 276 14.25 -12.98 -4.21
C ASN A 276 15.57 -13.08 -3.43
N GLY A 277 16.14 -14.27 -3.37
CA GLY A 277 17.41 -14.54 -2.71
C GLY A 277 17.29 -14.86 -1.21
N ASN A 278 18.42 -15.24 -0.62
CA ASN A 278 18.55 -15.48 0.82
C ASN A 278 18.56 -14.14 1.61
N MET A 279 18.56 -14.23 2.93
CA MET A 279 18.52 -13.04 3.81
C MET A 279 19.74 -12.14 3.63
N ALA A 280 20.94 -12.71 3.42
CA ALA A 280 22.18 -11.96 3.23
C ALA A 280 22.15 -11.14 1.93
N ASP A 281 21.70 -11.74 0.81
CA ASP A 281 21.57 -11.04 -0.48
C ASP A 281 20.57 -9.91 -0.40
N ARG A 282 19.46 -10.11 0.31
CA ARG A 282 18.46 -9.07 0.55
C ARG A 282 19.01 -7.91 1.37
N ASN A 283 19.68 -8.21 2.48
CA ASN A 283 20.29 -7.19 3.33
C ASN A 283 21.36 -6.40 2.59
N LYS A 284 22.17 -7.07 1.77
CA LYS A 284 23.16 -6.44 0.91
C LYS A 284 22.54 -5.45 -0.07
N THR A 285 21.47 -5.87 -0.77
CA THR A 285 20.75 -5.00 -1.71
C THR A 285 20.18 -3.76 -1.00
N VAL A 286 19.56 -3.94 0.17
CA VAL A 286 19.02 -2.84 0.97
C VAL A 286 20.15 -1.90 1.43
N ALA A 287 21.26 -2.45 1.90
CA ALA A 287 22.41 -1.69 2.36
C ALA A 287 23.03 -0.85 1.24
N GLU A 288 23.16 -1.40 0.03
CA GLU A 288 23.64 -0.67 -1.14
C GLU A 288 22.73 0.49 -1.54
N VAL A 289 21.41 0.24 -1.60
CA VAL A 289 20.43 1.30 -1.91
C VAL A 289 20.43 2.39 -0.86
N ALA A 290 20.39 2.02 0.42
CA ALA A 290 20.44 2.97 1.52
C ALA A 290 21.74 3.78 1.53
N SER A 291 22.89 3.15 1.26
CA SER A 291 24.17 3.84 1.18
C SER A 291 24.19 4.91 0.07
N ARG A 292 23.58 4.59 -1.08
CA ARG A 292 23.44 5.55 -2.19
C ARG A 292 22.53 6.72 -1.84
N LEU A 293 21.38 6.44 -1.21
CA LEU A 293 20.43 7.48 -0.79
C LEU A 293 21.01 8.39 0.27
N PHE A 294 21.56 7.82 1.33
CA PHE A 294 22.06 8.58 2.48
C PHE A 294 23.42 9.24 2.26
N GLY A 295 24.21 8.75 1.29
CA GLY A 295 25.58 9.22 1.07
C GLY A 295 26.52 8.85 2.22
N VAL A 296 26.21 7.80 2.97
CA VAL A 296 27.04 7.19 4.02
C VAL A 296 27.05 5.68 3.84
N ARG A 297 28.10 5.02 4.33
CA ARG A 297 28.21 3.56 4.24
C ARG A 297 27.26 2.90 5.22
N ILE A 298 26.33 2.10 4.71
CA ILE A 298 25.47 1.19 5.45
C ILE A 298 25.97 -0.23 5.14
N SER A 299 26.20 -1.03 6.15
CA SER A 299 26.55 -2.44 6.02
C SER A 299 25.34 -3.35 6.19
N GLU A 300 25.47 -4.62 5.81
CA GLU A 300 24.42 -5.63 6.02
C GLU A 300 24.03 -5.76 7.50
N HIS A 301 24.98 -5.54 8.41
CA HIS A 301 24.75 -5.56 9.86
C HIS A 301 23.96 -4.35 10.38
N ASP A 302 23.81 -3.30 9.55
CA ASP A 302 23.01 -2.12 9.87
C ASP A 302 21.57 -2.24 9.34
N ILE A 303 21.24 -3.37 8.71
CA ILE A 303 19.88 -3.71 8.31
C ILE A 303 19.23 -4.50 9.42
N ILE A 304 18.18 -3.95 9.98
CA ILE A 304 17.41 -4.55 11.08
C ILE A 304 16.16 -5.19 10.48
N GLY A 305 16.13 -6.51 10.45
CA GLY A 305 14.98 -7.30 10.02
C GLY A 305 13.97 -7.53 11.14
N GLU A 306 12.86 -8.18 10.78
CA GLU A 306 11.89 -8.63 11.79
C GLU A 306 12.39 -9.87 12.53
N THR A 307 12.13 -9.90 13.83
CA THR A 307 12.39 -11.05 14.68
C THR A 307 11.05 -11.66 15.05
N LEU A 308 10.73 -12.79 14.44
CA LEU A 308 9.45 -13.48 14.62
C LEU A 308 9.54 -14.51 15.74
N GLU A 309 8.39 -14.76 16.38
CA GLU A 309 8.23 -15.71 17.47
C GLU A 309 7.07 -16.66 17.14
N ARG A 310 7.30 -17.95 17.32
CA ARG A 310 6.22 -18.94 17.24
C ARG A 310 5.27 -18.82 18.38
N VAL A 311 3.99 -18.94 18.08
CA VAL A 311 2.89 -18.96 19.04
C VAL A 311 2.55 -20.37 19.47
N THR A 312 2.59 -21.33 18.53
CA THR A 312 2.30 -22.72 18.79
C THR A 312 3.52 -23.47 19.36
N ASP A 313 3.33 -24.70 19.78
CA ASP A 313 4.37 -25.55 20.40
C ASP A 313 5.64 -25.59 19.52
N PRO A 314 6.77 -25.01 19.97
CA PRO A 314 8.00 -24.93 19.19
C PRO A 314 8.66 -26.29 18.92
N LEU A 315 8.31 -27.33 19.69
CA LEU A 315 8.85 -28.66 19.57
C LEU A 315 8.15 -29.51 18.48
N LYS A 316 7.04 -29.03 17.93
CA LYS A 316 6.27 -29.75 16.91
C LYS A 316 6.36 -29.07 15.56
N ASP A 317 6.61 -29.83 14.53
CA ASP A 317 6.52 -29.43 13.14
C ASP A 317 5.26 -30.00 12.46
N VAL A 318 5.08 -29.74 11.16
CA VAL A 318 3.95 -30.25 10.39
C VAL A 318 3.94 -31.79 10.38
N SER A 319 5.11 -32.43 10.29
CA SER A 319 5.23 -33.89 10.26
C SER A 319 4.71 -34.52 11.56
N ALA A 320 5.05 -33.91 12.70
CA ALA A 320 4.62 -34.40 14.01
C ALA A 320 3.10 -34.32 14.24
N VAL A 321 2.41 -33.41 13.57
CA VAL A 321 0.96 -33.22 13.74
C VAL A 321 0.13 -33.86 12.64
N LYS A 322 0.74 -34.31 11.55
CA LYS A 322 0.07 -34.84 10.36
C LYS A 322 -0.92 -35.96 10.67
N ALA A 323 -0.55 -36.88 11.56
CA ALA A 323 -1.41 -37.98 11.97
C ALA A 323 -2.74 -37.55 12.63
N ASN A 324 -2.77 -36.36 13.23
CA ASN A 324 -3.92 -35.82 13.95
C ASN A 324 -4.72 -34.78 13.12
N LEU A 325 -4.22 -34.38 11.93
CA LEU A 325 -4.86 -33.35 11.11
C LEU A 325 -6.23 -33.79 10.61
N ALA A 326 -6.40 -35.04 10.19
CA ALA A 326 -7.70 -35.55 9.75
C ALA A 326 -8.79 -35.36 10.81
N THR A 327 -8.47 -35.70 12.08
CA THR A 327 -9.38 -35.49 13.20
C THR A 327 -9.61 -34.01 13.51
N ALA A 328 -8.59 -33.18 13.39
CA ALA A 328 -8.72 -31.75 13.61
C ALA A 328 -9.59 -31.08 12.53
N VAL A 329 -9.42 -31.46 11.27
CA VAL A 329 -10.20 -30.94 10.14
C VAL A 329 -11.68 -31.40 10.16
N ALA A 330 -11.96 -32.58 10.73
CA ALA A 330 -13.32 -33.11 10.85
C ALA A 330 -14.18 -32.38 11.90
N ARG A 331 -13.63 -31.48 12.69
CA ARG A 331 -14.41 -30.73 13.71
C ARG A 331 -15.44 -29.81 13.07
N SER A 332 -16.64 -29.81 13.63
CA SER A 332 -17.73 -28.92 13.19
C SER A 332 -17.62 -27.50 13.75
N GLN A 333 -16.84 -27.34 14.83
CA GLN A 333 -16.55 -26.05 15.49
C GLN A 333 -15.20 -26.11 16.20
N TYR A 334 -14.60 -24.97 16.44
CA TYR A 334 -13.32 -24.82 17.14
C TYR A 334 -13.55 -24.04 18.42
N ALA A 335 -13.14 -24.63 19.54
CA ALA A 335 -13.08 -24.00 20.85
C ALA A 335 -11.95 -24.64 21.65
N TRP A 336 -11.23 -23.84 22.41
CA TRP A 336 -10.14 -24.29 23.28
C TRP A 336 -10.43 -23.86 24.70
N SER A 337 -10.09 -24.69 25.68
CA SER A 337 -10.25 -24.38 27.10
C SER A 337 -9.41 -23.18 27.53
N ASP A 338 -8.23 -23.08 26.96
CA ASP A 338 -7.23 -22.07 27.27
C ASP A 338 -6.21 -21.93 26.14
N PHE A 339 -5.26 -21.03 26.30
CA PHE A 339 -4.22 -20.77 25.32
C PHE A 339 -3.23 -21.95 25.16
N ASP A 340 -2.96 -22.72 26.24
CA ASP A 340 -2.07 -23.89 26.18
C ASP A 340 -2.66 -25.01 25.30
N ALA A 341 -3.98 -25.24 25.41
CA ALA A 341 -4.69 -26.15 24.53
C ALA A 341 -4.63 -25.72 23.04
N PHE A 342 -4.74 -24.41 22.78
CA PHE A 342 -4.57 -23.85 21.45
C PHE A 342 -3.16 -24.08 20.91
N GLN A 343 -2.14 -23.84 21.71
CA GLN A 343 -0.74 -23.99 21.29
C GLN A 343 -0.40 -25.44 20.85
N LYS A 344 -1.06 -26.41 21.44
CA LYS A 344 -0.86 -27.85 21.16
C LYS A 344 -1.78 -28.39 20.06
N ASP A 345 -2.73 -27.59 19.58
CA ASP A 345 -3.69 -28.01 18.56
C ASP A 345 -3.00 -28.27 17.21
N SER A 346 -3.26 -29.42 16.61
CA SER A 346 -2.61 -29.84 15.36
C SER A 346 -2.91 -28.90 14.19
N LEU A 347 -4.15 -28.38 14.11
CA LEU A 347 -4.49 -27.43 13.05
C LEU A 347 -3.90 -26.05 13.31
N ALA A 348 -3.78 -25.61 14.57
CA ALA A 348 -3.10 -24.37 14.92
C ALA A 348 -1.62 -24.40 14.50
N ILE A 349 -0.94 -25.50 14.78
CA ILE A 349 0.47 -25.72 14.38
C ILE A 349 0.59 -25.72 12.85
N TRP A 350 -0.29 -26.44 12.17
CA TRP A 350 -0.28 -26.50 10.70
C TRP A 350 -0.51 -25.11 10.09
N VAL A 351 -1.49 -24.37 10.59
CA VAL A 351 -1.84 -23.02 10.12
C VAL A 351 -0.67 -22.05 10.34
N GLU A 352 -0.06 -22.06 11.52
CA GLU A 352 1.09 -21.18 11.78
C GLU A 352 2.26 -21.45 10.83
N LEU A 353 2.61 -22.74 10.61
CA LEU A 353 3.78 -23.15 9.83
C LEU A 353 3.56 -23.11 8.31
N ASN A 354 2.32 -22.98 7.83
CA ASN A 354 2.03 -22.88 6.40
C ASN A 354 1.55 -21.50 5.96
N LEU A 355 0.86 -20.78 6.84
CA LEU A 355 0.25 -19.47 6.52
C LEU A 355 0.88 -18.30 7.28
N GLY A 356 1.62 -18.57 8.37
CA GLY A 356 2.20 -17.54 9.24
C GLY A 356 3.71 -17.43 9.13
N ILE A 357 4.43 -18.50 9.41
CA ILE A 357 5.89 -18.53 9.52
C ILE A 357 6.47 -19.62 8.64
N ASP A 358 7.48 -19.25 7.88
CA ASP A 358 8.39 -20.16 7.18
C ASP A 358 9.67 -20.31 8.02
N LEU A 359 10.11 -21.54 8.22
CA LEU A 359 11.29 -21.91 9.02
C LEU A 359 12.36 -22.50 8.10
N PRO A 360 13.11 -21.70 7.35
CA PRO A 360 14.18 -22.19 6.50
C PRO A 360 15.34 -22.74 7.35
N GLU A 361 16.04 -23.75 6.81
CA GLU A 361 17.23 -24.28 7.45
C GLU A 361 18.31 -23.20 7.55
N ASN A 362 18.90 -23.04 8.74
CA ASN A 362 19.99 -22.10 9.04
C ASN A 362 19.69 -20.61 8.84
N GLU A 363 18.42 -20.23 8.69
CA GLU A 363 17.98 -18.84 8.68
C GLU A 363 16.96 -18.56 9.81
N PRO A 364 16.84 -17.32 10.28
CA PRO A 364 15.79 -16.98 11.23
C PRO A 364 14.40 -17.15 10.61
N PRO A 365 13.37 -17.36 11.46
CA PRO A 365 11.99 -17.43 11.01
C PRO A 365 11.61 -16.21 10.17
N ARG A 366 10.89 -16.45 9.08
CA ARG A 366 10.39 -15.40 8.19
C ARG A 366 8.90 -15.58 7.94
N ARG A 367 8.23 -14.53 7.48
CA ARG A 367 6.81 -14.60 7.12
C ARG A 367 6.59 -15.60 5.99
N ALA A 368 5.58 -16.43 6.14
CA ALA A 368 5.09 -17.25 5.05
C ALA A 368 4.52 -16.34 3.93
N LYS A 369 4.63 -16.79 2.68
CA LYS A 369 4.02 -16.08 1.55
C LYS A 369 2.49 -16.20 1.65
N PRO A 370 1.75 -15.09 1.44
CA PRO A 370 0.30 -15.16 1.33
C PRO A 370 -0.11 -16.14 0.23
N MET A 371 -1.17 -16.91 0.46
CA MET A 371 -1.73 -17.82 -0.55
C MET A 371 -3.24 -17.68 -0.59
N THR A 372 -3.86 -18.15 -1.68
CA THR A 372 -5.32 -18.14 -1.78
C THR A 372 -5.93 -19.14 -0.80
N ILE A 373 -7.19 -18.92 -0.43
CA ILE A 373 -7.93 -19.89 0.40
C ILE A 373 -7.97 -21.25 -0.30
N GLN A 374 -8.12 -21.26 -1.62
CA GLN A 374 -8.13 -22.50 -2.41
C GLN A 374 -6.80 -23.26 -2.26
N ALA A 375 -5.68 -22.60 -2.54
CA ALA A 375 -4.35 -23.23 -2.43
C ALA A 375 -4.05 -23.70 -0.99
N ALA A 376 -4.45 -22.93 0.02
CA ALA A 376 -4.33 -23.33 1.42
C ALA A 376 -5.18 -24.55 1.75
N SER A 377 -6.40 -24.61 1.21
CA SER A 377 -7.33 -25.74 1.42
C SER A 377 -6.86 -27.00 0.72
N GLU A 378 -6.33 -26.91 -0.50
CA GLU A 378 -5.72 -28.01 -1.23
C GLU A 378 -4.53 -28.61 -0.49
N LYS A 379 -3.64 -27.74 0.03
CA LYS A 379 -2.49 -28.17 0.83
C LYS A 379 -2.92 -28.84 2.14
N LEU A 380 -3.92 -28.28 2.83
CA LEU A 380 -4.46 -28.86 4.05
C LEU A 380 -5.14 -30.21 3.76
N ALA A 381 -5.90 -30.31 2.68
CA ALA A 381 -6.56 -31.56 2.25
C ALA A 381 -5.54 -32.65 1.96
N GLN A 382 -4.45 -32.32 1.26
CA GLN A 382 -3.35 -33.24 0.99
C GLN A 382 -2.67 -33.74 2.28
N ASP A 383 -2.39 -32.83 3.22
CA ASP A 383 -1.71 -33.17 4.47
C ASP A 383 -2.62 -33.92 5.46
N ALA A 384 -3.92 -33.63 5.46
CA ALA A 384 -4.91 -34.28 6.32
C ALA A 384 -5.53 -35.55 5.70
N GLY A 385 -5.37 -35.79 4.40
CA GLY A 385 -6.00 -36.90 3.69
C GLY A 385 -7.53 -36.81 3.61
N CYS A 386 -8.08 -35.59 3.39
CA CYS A 386 -9.50 -35.32 3.34
C CYS A 386 -9.89 -34.61 2.04
N ASP A 387 -11.20 -34.38 1.86
CA ASP A 387 -11.73 -33.60 0.75
C ASP A 387 -11.35 -32.11 0.87
N VAL A 388 -11.13 -31.45 -0.28
CA VAL A 388 -10.71 -30.03 -0.34
C VAL A 388 -11.78 -29.11 0.22
N GLU A 389 -13.07 -29.39 -0.02
CA GLU A 389 -14.15 -28.55 0.49
C GLU A 389 -14.31 -28.68 2.01
N GLN A 390 -14.09 -29.88 2.55
CA GLN A 390 -14.00 -30.10 3.99
C GLN A 390 -12.84 -29.32 4.61
N ALA A 391 -11.65 -29.36 3.98
CA ALA A 391 -10.48 -28.60 4.41
C ALA A 391 -10.74 -27.09 4.37
N ARG A 392 -11.39 -26.59 3.30
CA ARG A 392 -11.77 -25.18 3.15
C ARG A 392 -12.68 -24.71 4.28
N LYS A 393 -13.76 -25.44 4.51
CA LYS A 393 -14.73 -25.11 5.57
C LYS A 393 -14.06 -25.13 6.95
N SER A 394 -13.24 -26.14 7.22
CA SER A 394 -12.49 -26.28 8.46
C SER A 394 -11.53 -25.09 8.66
N LEU A 395 -10.76 -24.72 7.65
CA LEU A 395 -9.81 -23.61 7.69
C LEU A 395 -10.50 -22.28 7.96
N GLN A 396 -11.63 -22.00 7.31
CA GLN A 396 -12.40 -20.79 7.52
C GLN A 396 -12.98 -20.71 8.95
N LEU A 397 -13.54 -21.81 9.45
CA LEU A 397 -14.05 -21.89 10.82
C LEU A 397 -12.93 -21.73 11.85
N PHE A 398 -11.79 -22.36 11.63
CA PHE A 398 -10.62 -22.25 12.50
C PHE A 398 -10.10 -20.81 12.59
N LEU A 399 -9.90 -20.14 11.44
CA LEU A 399 -9.37 -18.79 11.40
C LEU A 399 -10.27 -17.78 12.14
N VAL A 400 -11.60 -17.96 12.02
CA VAL A 400 -12.56 -17.12 12.76
C VAL A 400 -12.49 -17.43 14.26
N ALA A 401 -12.50 -18.69 14.66
CA ALA A 401 -12.47 -19.08 16.07
C ALA A 401 -11.14 -18.72 16.76
N ALA A 402 -10.01 -18.79 16.06
CA ALA A 402 -8.70 -18.43 16.58
C ALA A 402 -8.58 -16.94 16.98
N HIS A 403 -9.48 -16.08 16.50
CA HIS A 403 -9.53 -14.67 16.90
C HIS A 403 -10.05 -14.50 18.34
N ASP A 404 -10.91 -15.39 18.79
CA ASP A 404 -11.59 -15.28 20.10
C ASP A 404 -10.71 -15.76 21.26
N ILE A 405 -9.77 -16.68 21.00
CA ILE A 405 -8.80 -17.10 22.02
C ILE A 405 -7.83 -15.95 22.32
N LYS A 406 -7.42 -15.82 23.57
CA LYS A 406 -6.50 -14.77 24.02
C LYS A 406 -5.21 -15.37 24.58
N THR A 407 -4.09 -14.81 24.20
CA THR A 407 -2.81 -15.05 24.84
C THR A 407 -2.81 -14.51 26.28
N ALA A 408 -1.83 -14.85 27.08
CA ALA A 408 -1.64 -14.28 28.42
C ALA A 408 -1.61 -12.74 28.45
N GLN A 409 -1.35 -12.10 27.29
CA GLN A 409 -1.34 -10.65 27.12
C GLN A 409 -2.65 -10.08 26.58
N GLY A 410 -3.72 -10.87 26.50
CA GLY A 410 -5.05 -10.46 26.07
C GLY A 410 -5.22 -10.25 24.56
N ARG A 411 -4.26 -10.69 23.73
CA ARG A 411 -4.29 -10.57 22.25
C ARG A 411 -4.65 -11.90 21.59
N PRO A 412 -5.28 -11.88 20.42
CA PRO A 412 -5.46 -13.11 19.66
C PRO A 412 -4.09 -13.70 19.25
N PRO A 413 -3.93 -15.03 19.26
CA PRO A 413 -2.68 -15.70 18.89
C PRO A 413 -2.32 -15.46 17.43
N PHE A 414 -3.33 -15.41 16.56
CA PHE A 414 -3.19 -15.14 15.14
C PHE A 414 -3.99 -13.90 14.75
N ALA A 415 -3.29 -12.94 14.14
CA ALA A 415 -3.92 -11.81 13.46
C ALA A 415 -3.95 -12.12 11.96
N PHE A 416 -5.02 -12.78 11.48
CA PHE A 416 -5.14 -13.06 10.05
C PHE A 416 -5.73 -11.87 9.30
N LYS A 417 -5.31 -11.73 8.04
CA LYS A 417 -5.80 -10.74 7.09
C LYS A 417 -6.27 -11.45 5.83
N LEU A 418 -7.38 -10.99 5.31
CA LEU A 418 -7.90 -11.37 4.01
C LEU A 418 -7.66 -10.21 3.04
N HIS A 419 -6.80 -10.41 2.05
CA HIS A 419 -6.47 -9.40 1.06
C HIS A 419 -7.30 -9.66 -0.19
N GLN A 420 -8.28 -8.79 -0.46
CA GLN A 420 -9.07 -8.81 -1.68
C GLN A 420 -8.61 -7.68 -2.60
N PHE A 421 -8.12 -8.06 -3.77
CA PHE A 421 -7.85 -7.10 -4.83
C PHE A 421 -9.13 -6.84 -5.61
N ILE A 422 -9.42 -5.57 -5.84
CA ILE A 422 -10.56 -5.12 -6.64
C ILE A 422 -10.01 -4.11 -7.64
N SER A 423 -10.18 -4.41 -8.94
CA SER A 423 -9.86 -3.48 -10.02
C SER A 423 -11.14 -3.00 -10.69
N GLY A 424 -11.08 -1.78 -11.22
CA GLY A 424 -12.18 -1.26 -12.04
C GLY A 424 -12.29 -1.99 -13.38
N PRO A 425 -13.43 -1.88 -14.04
CA PRO A 425 -13.61 -2.44 -15.38
C PRO A 425 -12.57 -1.83 -16.34
N GLY A 426 -11.86 -2.68 -17.06
CA GLY A 426 -10.91 -2.28 -18.09
C GLY A 426 -11.62 -1.69 -19.32
N LYS A 427 -10.82 -1.17 -20.26
CA LYS A 427 -11.33 -0.78 -21.59
C LYS A 427 -11.36 -2.01 -22.49
N VAL A 428 -12.45 -2.22 -23.19
CA VAL A 428 -12.49 -3.21 -24.27
C VAL A 428 -11.82 -2.59 -25.50
N LEU A 429 -10.90 -3.33 -26.09
CA LEU A 429 -10.25 -2.98 -27.35
C LEU A 429 -10.67 -3.99 -28.42
N THR A 430 -10.92 -3.52 -29.63
CA THR A 430 -11.34 -4.33 -30.78
C THR A 430 -10.60 -3.97 -32.05
N THR A 431 -10.44 -4.94 -32.93
CA THR A 431 -10.10 -4.68 -34.34
C THR A 431 -11.35 -4.30 -35.16
N LEU A 432 -11.19 -3.85 -36.38
CA LEU A 432 -12.32 -3.36 -37.24
C LEU A 432 -13.02 -4.46 -38.02
N GLU A 433 -12.67 -5.73 -37.85
CA GLU A 433 -13.41 -6.82 -38.48
C GLU A 433 -14.85 -6.92 -37.94
N SER A 434 -15.69 -7.68 -38.63
CA SER A 434 -17.09 -7.88 -38.28
C SER A 434 -17.25 -8.62 -36.94
N GLN A 435 -18.41 -8.47 -36.31
CA GLN A 435 -18.78 -9.17 -35.09
C GLN A 435 -18.55 -10.68 -35.22
N GLY A 436 -18.01 -11.30 -34.18
CA GLY A 436 -17.68 -12.73 -34.13
C GLY A 436 -16.36 -13.12 -34.83
N VAL A 437 -15.74 -12.23 -35.63
CA VAL A 437 -14.45 -12.46 -36.29
C VAL A 437 -13.35 -11.52 -35.73
N ARG A 438 -13.76 -10.35 -35.28
CA ARG A 438 -12.86 -9.33 -34.74
C ARG A 438 -12.12 -9.84 -33.49
N HIS A 439 -10.90 -9.35 -33.31
CA HIS A 439 -10.14 -9.63 -32.09
C HIS A 439 -10.61 -8.70 -30.97
N LEU A 440 -10.94 -9.29 -29.83
CA LEU A 440 -11.33 -8.57 -28.60
C LEU A 440 -10.28 -8.78 -27.52
N THR A 441 -9.92 -7.73 -26.80
CA THR A 441 -9.02 -7.81 -25.66
C THR A 441 -9.31 -6.69 -24.66
N LEU A 442 -9.00 -6.96 -23.37
CA LEU A 442 -9.01 -5.96 -22.31
C LEU A 442 -7.58 -5.56 -21.89
N ASP A 443 -6.57 -6.10 -22.56
CA ASP A 443 -5.18 -5.75 -22.31
C ASP A 443 -4.81 -4.47 -23.07
N ALA A 444 -4.21 -3.50 -22.35
CA ALA A 444 -3.79 -2.24 -22.92
C ALA A 444 -2.61 -2.46 -23.90
N GLN A 445 -2.91 -2.50 -25.20
CA GLN A 445 -1.93 -2.67 -26.26
C GLN A 445 -2.38 -1.97 -27.55
N ARG A 446 -1.42 -1.66 -28.40
CA ARG A 446 -1.69 -0.92 -29.63
C ARG A 446 -2.12 -1.80 -30.80
N PHE A 447 -1.60 -3.01 -30.90
CA PHE A 447 -1.82 -3.91 -32.02
C PHE A 447 -2.39 -5.25 -31.52
N ALA A 448 -3.17 -5.91 -32.38
CA ALA A 448 -3.74 -7.21 -32.07
C ALA A 448 -2.63 -8.26 -31.81
N PRO A 449 -2.74 -9.08 -30.76
CA PRO A 449 -1.80 -10.17 -30.47
C PRO A 449 -1.63 -11.11 -31.67
N GLY A 450 -0.39 -11.50 -31.96
CA GLY A 450 -0.07 -12.35 -33.09
C GLY A 450 -0.08 -11.66 -34.46
N ARG A 451 -0.63 -10.43 -34.53
CA ARG A 451 -0.75 -9.65 -35.78
C ARG A 451 0.01 -8.32 -35.75
N GLN A 452 1.00 -8.19 -34.86
CA GLN A 452 1.81 -6.97 -34.69
C GLN A 452 2.61 -6.63 -35.96
N HIS A 453 3.08 -7.64 -36.71
CA HIS A 453 3.81 -7.47 -37.97
C HIS A 453 2.91 -6.88 -39.07
N GLU A 454 1.62 -7.20 -39.06
CA GLU A 454 0.62 -6.65 -39.97
C GLU A 454 0.17 -5.25 -39.54
N LYS A 455 0.58 -4.80 -38.32
CA LYS A 455 0.17 -3.51 -37.72
C LYS A 455 -1.35 -3.36 -37.62
N VAL A 456 -2.06 -4.47 -37.32
CA VAL A 456 -3.50 -4.44 -37.11
C VAL A 456 -3.79 -3.72 -35.79
N GLN A 457 -4.36 -2.52 -35.90
CA GLN A 457 -4.60 -1.64 -34.74
C GLN A 457 -5.80 -2.12 -33.94
N LEU A 458 -5.74 -1.84 -32.63
CA LEU A 458 -6.84 -2.02 -31.69
C LEU A 458 -7.47 -0.66 -31.36
N TYR A 459 -8.79 -0.63 -31.33
CA TYR A 459 -9.61 0.56 -31.11
C TYR A 459 -10.34 0.45 -29.77
N PRO A 460 -10.34 1.48 -28.91
CA PRO A 460 -11.11 1.48 -27.70
C PRO A 460 -12.61 1.50 -27.99
N VAL A 461 -13.37 0.67 -27.28
CA VAL A 461 -14.82 0.59 -27.42
C VAL A 461 -15.48 1.40 -26.31
N HIS A 462 -16.43 2.24 -26.70
CA HIS A 462 -17.32 2.95 -25.81
C HIS A 462 -18.76 2.56 -26.11
N PHE A 463 -19.61 2.62 -25.10
CA PHE A 463 -21.00 2.19 -25.22
C PHE A 463 -21.97 3.34 -24.94
N CYS A 464 -23.03 3.42 -25.72
CA CYS A 464 -24.17 4.26 -25.39
C CYS A 464 -24.79 3.77 -24.07
N ARG A 465 -24.96 4.65 -23.11
CA ARG A 465 -25.56 4.30 -21.80
C ARG A 465 -27.02 3.88 -21.92
N ASP A 466 -27.72 4.37 -22.91
CA ASP A 466 -29.15 4.16 -23.11
C ASP A 466 -29.42 2.85 -23.85
N CYS A 467 -28.85 2.67 -25.06
CA CYS A 467 -29.13 1.50 -25.90
C CYS A 467 -28.04 0.42 -25.90
N GLY A 468 -26.84 0.71 -25.40
CA GLY A 468 -25.71 -0.22 -25.38
C GLY A 468 -24.95 -0.34 -26.69
N GLN A 469 -25.26 0.50 -27.70
CA GLN A 469 -24.55 0.54 -28.98
C GLN A 469 -23.08 0.88 -28.76
N GLU A 470 -22.21 0.16 -29.45
CA GLU A 470 -20.76 0.39 -29.44
C GLU A 470 -20.36 1.54 -30.35
N TYR A 471 -19.36 2.30 -29.92
CA TYR A 471 -18.72 3.38 -30.67
C TYR A 471 -17.20 3.31 -30.50
N LEU A 472 -16.49 3.49 -31.60
CA LEU A 472 -15.04 3.49 -31.65
C LEU A 472 -14.56 4.92 -31.94
N PRO A 473 -13.98 5.64 -30.97
CA PRO A 473 -13.44 6.98 -31.21
C PRO A 473 -12.20 6.89 -32.09
N VAL A 474 -12.17 7.69 -33.16
CA VAL A 474 -11.13 7.68 -34.18
C VAL A 474 -10.70 9.07 -34.59
N TRP A 475 -9.47 9.17 -35.06
CA TRP A 475 -9.02 10.21 -35.96
C TRP A 475 -9.21 9.74 -37.42
N GLN A 476 -9.92 10.51 -38.20
CA GLN A 476 -10.11 10.28 -39.64
C GLN A 476 -9.17 11.19 -40.38
N SER A 477 -8.31 10.64 -41.25
CA SER A 477 -7.56 11.40 -42.25
C SER A 477 -8.38 11.50 -43.51
N THR A 478 -8.51 12.71 -44.04
CA THR A 478 -9.20 12.97 -45.33
C THR A 478 -8.28 12.82 -46.54
N ARG A 479 -6.98 12.55 -46.31
CA ARG A 479 -6.04 12.23 -47.41
C ARG A 479 -6.36 10.86 -47.98
N GLU A 480 -6.31 10.73 -49.31
CA GLU A 480 -6.51 9.44 -49.95
C GLU A 480 -5.27 8.52 -49.82
N PRO A 481 -5.44 7.26 -49.45
CA PRO A 481 -6.70 6.66 -49.01
C PRO A 481 -7.12 7.14 -47.60
N THR A 482 -8.43 7.32 -47.37
CA THR A 482 -8.97 7.65 -46.05
C THR A 482 -8.53 6.62 -45.01
N THR A 483 -7.93 7.06 -43.93
CA THR A 483 -7.46 6.18 -42.83
C THR A 483 -8.10 6.56 -41.50
N TYR A 484 -8.32 5.56 -40.66
CA TYR A 484 -8.84 5.72 -39.32
C TYR A 484 -7.80 5.24 -38.33
N THR A 485 -7.48 6.07 -37.32
CA THR A 485 -6.58 5.69 -36.25
C THR A 485 -7.28 5.82 -34.90
N PRO A 486 -7.02 4.93 -33.95
CA PRO A 486 -7.66 4.97 -32.62
C PRO A 486 -7.27 6.23 -31.86
N ARG A 487 -8.20 6.77 -31.06
CA ARG A 487 -7.97 7.87 -30.12
C ARG A 487 -8.65 7.61 -28.78
N GLU A 488 -8.22 8.32 -27.75
CA GLU A 488 -9.00 8.39 -26.51
C GLU A 488 -10.21 9.30 -26.70
N ILE A 489 -11.29 9.03 -25.95
CA ILE A 489 -12.55 9.78 -26.12
C ILE A 489 -12.38 11.27 -25.85
N ASP A 490 -11.51 11.62 -24.90
CA ASP A 490 -11.24 13.00 -24.45
C ASP A 490 -10.18 13.70 -25.32
N ASP A 491 -9.54 12.99 -26.23
CA ASP A 491 -8.55 13.55 -27.15
C ASP A 491 -9.28 14.16 -28.35
N ILE A 492 -9.63 15.45 -28.21
CA ILE A 492 -10.36 16.24 -29.23
C ILE A 492 -9.51 17.37 -29.81
N THR A 493 -8.28 17.54 -29.35
CA THR A 493 -7.36 18.54 -29.89
C THR A 493 -6.72 18.01 -31.15
N ALA A 494 -7.33 18.34 -32.32
CA ALA A 494 -6.60 18.22 -33.56
C ALA A 494 -5.42 19.19 -33.52
N ASP A 495 -4.21 18.72 -33.84
CA ASP A 495 -3.15 19.60 -34.31
C ASP A 495 -3.73 20.47 -35.43
N ASP A 496 -3.19 21.67 -35.67
CA ASP A 496 -3.62 22.63 -36.72
C ASP A 496 -3.70 22.04 -38.13
N ASN A 497 -3.75 20.73 -38.24
CA ASN A 497 -3.76 19.96 -39.46
C ASN A 497 -5.21 19.83 -39.99
N GLN A 498 -5.58 20.64 -40.94
CA GLN A 498 -6.92 20.68 -41.56
C GLN A 498 -7.37 19.35 -42.20
N ASP A 499 -6.46 18.38 -42.35
CA ASP A 499 -6.71 17.09 -43.00
C ASP A 499 -7.11 15.97 -42.01
N VAL A 500 -7.22 16.24 -40.72
CA VAL A 500 -7.53 15.24 -39.72
C VAL A 500 -8.71 15.70 -38.87
N HIS A 501 -9.74 14.86 -38.77
CA HIS A 501 -10.95 15.13 -37.98
C HIS A 501 -11.18 14.03 -36.96
N TYR A 502 -11.65 14.39 -35.77
CA TYR A 502 -12.11 13.40 -34.82
C TYR A 502 -13.53 12.92 -35.16
N GLY A 503 -13.80 11.66 -34.91
CA GLY A 503 -15.10 11.06 -35.16
C GLY A 503 -15.32 9.78 -34.35
N PHE A 504 -16.41 9.11 -34.66
CA PHE A 504 -16.74 7.81 -34.10
C PHE A 504 -17.12 6.87 -35.25
N LEU A 505 -16.55 5.67 -35.24
CA LEU A 505 -17.08 4.57 -36.02
C LEU A 505 -18.17 3.89 -35.23
N CYS A 506 -19.32 3.71 -35.83
CA CYS A 506 -20.44 2.96 -35.24
C CYS A 506 -20.63 1.68 -36.04
N PRO A 507 -20.22 0.52 -35.54
CA PRO A 507 -20.45 -0.74 -36.21
C PRO A 507 -21.96 -1.00 -36.40
N GLU A 508 -22.33 -1.42 -37.58
CA GLU A 508 -23.70 -1.79 -37.92
C GLU A 508 -24.09 -3.07 -37.19
N ASN A 509 -25.26 -3.10 -36.59
CA ASN A 509 -25.82 -4.30 -36.00
C ASN A 509 -27.25 -4.52 -36.48
N ALA A 510 -27.79 -5.72 -36.24
CA ALA A 510 -29.12 -6.13 -36.72
C ALA A 510 -30.28 -5.23 -36.23
N ASN A 511 -30.06 -4.46 -35.17
CA ASN A 511 -31.07 -3.62 -34.53
C ASN A 511 -30.93 -2.12 -34.84
N LEU A 512 -29.85 -1.71 -35.49
CA LEU A 512 -29.54 -0.31 -35.80
C LEU A 512 -29.21 -0.17 -37.28
N SER A 513 -30.24 0.10 -38.07
CA SER A 513 -30.10 0.48 -39.50
C SER A 513 -30.09 1.99 -39.59
N TYR A 514 -28.94 2.63 -39.26
CA TYR A 514 -28.70 4.05 -39.51
C TYR A 514 -28.44 4.24 -41.01
N LYS A 515 -29.36 4.90 -41.68
CA LYS A 515 -29.28 5.16 -43.13
C LYS A 515 -28.79 6.58 -43.46
N GLY A 516 -28.52 7.39 -42.43
CA GLY A 516 -28.20 8.79 -42.59
C GLY A 516 -29.38 9.66 -43.02
N ALA A 517 -30.60 9.15 -42.86
CA ALA A 517 -31.82 9.89 -43.13
C ALA A 517 -32.11 10.90 -42.00
N LEU A 518 -32.91 11.94 -42.30
CA LEU A 518 -33.27 12.94 -41.30
C LEU A 518 -34.03 12.32 -40.12
N GLU A 519 -34.78 11.25 -40.37
CA GLU A 519 -35.53 10.47 -39.37
C GLU A 519 -34.64 9.72 -38.40
N ASP A 520 -33.38 9.45 -38.77
CA ASP A 520 -32.39 8.81 -37.91
C ASP A 520 -31.73 9.76 -36.92
N LEU A 521 -31.96 11.07 -37.05
CA LEU A 521 -31.34 12.10 -36.21
C LEU A 521 -32.24 12.46 -35.04
N PRO A 522 -31.67 12.78 -33.85
CA PRO A 522 -32.44 13.27 -32.72
C PRO A 522 -33.28 14.50 -33.10
N GLU A 523 -34.55 14.54 -32.70
CA GLU A 523 -35.42 15.69 -32.94
C GLU A 523 -34.83 17.02 -32.49
N THR A 524 -34.03 16.99 -31.40
CA THR A 524 -33.33 18.17 -30.89
C THR A 524 -32.33 18.78 -31.88
N TRP A 525 -31.86 17.98 -32.84
CA TRP A 525 -30.93 18.40 -33.91
C TRP A 525 -31.67 18.96 -35.12
N LEU A 526 -32.99 18.72 -35.21
CA LEU A 526 -33.81 19.10 -36.36
C LEU A 526 -34.53 20.43 -36.09
N ASP A 527 -34.60 21.26 -37.11
CA ASP A 527 -35.48 22.40 -37.16
C ASP A 527 -36.82 21.93 -37.74
N LEU A 528 -37.77 21.65 -36.85
CA LEU A 528 -39.10 21.16 -37.18
C LEU A 528 -40.10 22.29 -37.48
N THR A 529 -39.67 23.55 -37.48
CA THR A 529 -40.55 24.73 -37.74
C THR A 529 -40.80 24.94 -39.25
N ARG A 530 -40.16 24.15 -40.12
CA ARG A 530 -40.26 24.25 -41.56
C ARG A 530 -41.06 23.08 -42.14
N ASP A 531 -41.70 23.30 -43.32
CA ASP A 531 -42.43 22.25 -44.03
C ASP A 531 -41.61 20.99 -44.35
N GLN A 532 -40.28 21.13 -44.40
CA GLN A 532 -39.34 20.00 -44.44
C GLN A 532 -38.32 20.15 -43.31
N PRO A 533 -38.19 19.14 -42.42
CA PRO A 533 -37.18 19.14 -41.37
C PRO A 533 -35.77 19.35 -41.95
N LYS A 534 -34.99 20.20 -41.31
CA LYS A 534 -33.58 20.41 -41.66
C LYS A 534 -32.72 20.36 -40.39
N VAL A 535 -31.48 19.85 -40.55
CA VAL A 535 -30.50 19.87 -39.47
C VAL A 535 -30.19 21.30 -39.08
N LYS A 536 -30.31 21.65 -37.80
CA LYS A 536 -29.96 22.97 -37.26
C LYS A 536 -28.48 23.27 -37.53
N GLN A 537 -28.17 24.55 -37.78
CA GLN A 537 -26.83 24.96 -38.22
C GLN A 537 -25.71 24.60 -37.22
N ASN A 538 -26.05 24.56 -35.94
CA ASN A 538 -25.12 24.19 -34.86
C ASN A 538 -24.68 22.70 -34.90
N TYR A 539 -25.41 21.85 -35.64
CA TYR A 539 -25.15 20.42 -35.78
C TYR A 539 -24.73 20.02 -37.20
N LYS A 540 -24.43 20.99 -38.05
CA LYS A 540 -24.00 20.79 -39.45
C LYS A 540 -22.48 20.70 -39.63
N LYS A 541 -21.71 20.62 -38.53
CA LYS A 541 -20.24 20.51 -38.63
C LYS A 541 -19.81 19.06 -38.81
#